data_8437b48f842dca536883ee6680d93bcc
#
_entry.id   8437b48f842dca536883ee6680d93bcc
#
_cell.length_a   1.000
_cell.length_b   1.000
_cell.length_c   1.000
_cell.angle_alpha   90.00
_cell.angle_beta   90.00
_cell.angle_gamma   90.00
#
_symmetry.space_group_name_H-M   'P 1'
#
loop_
_entity.id
_entity.type
_entity.pdbx_description
1 polymer ?
#
loop_
_entity_poly.entity_id
_entity_poly.type
_entity_poly.pdbx_seq_one_letter_code
_entity_poly.pdbx_strand_id
1 'polypeptide(L)'
;MAGSGLDDPPAGPILDYEPIGSLAGMMRIKDGRVDFAASDMPLPSSELEKLGLVQFPLVIGGAVVVVNIDNVRPGQIRLTGPLLADIYLGKIRRWSDPAIAAINPDLKLPEADIVLVHRSDGSGTTYNFANYLSKVSPEWREKVGFDLLVSWPGGLGARGNSGVAEAVARTKHSIGYVEFAQALQSRLSYATLKNQAGHFVEPSASSFQEAAQGADWSSSSDFNLLLTNSARPLAWPIAATVFCLMKRDPPHNRNQSVLNLLRWSLERGSDQARGLGYVPLPPILVAQVKSYWARALKPGT
;
A
#
# COMPACT_ATOMS: atom_id res chain seq x y z
N MET A 1 -24.83 33.25 6.60
CA MET A 1 -24.40 31.97 7.18
C MET A 1 -25.08 30.87 6.36
N ALA A 2 -24.44 30.39 5.32
CA ALA A 2 -24.90 29.27 4.53
C ALA A 2 -24.02 28.06 4.92
N GLY A 3 -24.65 27.10 5.59
CA GLY A 3 -24.00 25.84 5.96
C GLY A 3 -23.58 25.08 4.70
N SER A 4 -22.31 24.76 4.58
CA SER A 4 -21.79 23.81 3.62
C SER A 4 -22.37 22.43 3.98
N GLY A 5 -23.47 22.07 3.33
CA GLY A 5 -24.00 20.72 3.38
C GLY A 5 -23.00 19.77 2.73
N LEU A 6 -22.15 19.14 3.54
CA LEU A 6 -21.52 17.90 3.19
C LEU A 6 -22.67 16.91 3.00
N ASP A 7 -22.91 16.46 1.78
CA ASP A 7 -23.86 15.38 1.52
C ASP A 7 -23.42 14.19 2.37
N ASP A 8 -24.17 13.90 3.44
CA ASP A 8 -23.92 12.74 4.28
C ASP A 8 -23.94 11.46 3.41
N PRO A 9 -23.14 10.45 3.76
CA PRO A 9 -23.23 9.16 3.10
C PRO A 9 -24.67 8.67 3.16
N PRO A 10 -25.18 7.98 2.11
CA PRO A 10 -26.56 7.54 2.08
C PRO A 10 -26.90 6.79 3.36
N ALA A 11 -28.05 7.13 3.98
CA ALA A 11 -28.55 6.43 5.15
C ALA A 11 -28.65 4.93 4.80
N GLY A 12 -27.74 4.14 5.35
CA GLY A 12 -27.55 2.72 5.02
C GLY A 12 -27.07 1.97 6.26
N PRO A 13 -26.82 0.67 6.14
CA PRO A 13 -26.31 -0.13 7.25
C PRO A 13 -24.99 0.45 7.77
N ILE A 14 -24.79 0.36 9.09
CA ILE A 14 -23.56 0.80 9.74
C ILE A 14 -22.38 0.02 9.15
N LEU A 15 -21.36 0.74 8.68
CA LEU A 15 -20.10 0.13 8.22
C LEU A 15 -19.29 -0.30 9.44
N ASP A 16 -19.12 -1.60 9.61
CA ASP A 16 -18.18 -2.20 10.56
C ASP A 16 -16.92 -2.63 9.81
N TYR A 17 -15.81 -1.90 10.02
CA TYR A 17 -14.54 -2.16 9.34
C TYR A 17 -13.43 -2.51 10.32
N GLU A 18 -12.87 -3.71 10.17
CA GLU A 18 -11.75 -4.19 10.97
C GLU A 18 -10.43 -4.14 10.16
N PRO A 19 -9.43 -3.34 10.58
CA PRO A 19 -8.13 -3.23 9.90
C PRO A 19 -7.19 -4.40 10.26
N ILE A 20 -7.55 -5.61 9.86
CA ILE A 20 -6.87 -6.87 10.23
C ILE A 20 -5.77 -7.32 9.27
N GLY A 21 -5.51 -6.55 8.20
CA GLY A 21 -4.53 -6.87 7.16
C GLY A 21 -5.10 -7.72 6.02
N SER A 22 -4.41 -7.67 4.87
CA SER A 22 -4.89 -8.26 3.61
C SER A 22 -5.16 -9.76 3.70
N LEU A 23 -4.27 -10.55 4.31
CA LEU A 23 -4.45 -11.99 4.42
C LEU A 23 -5.70 -12.35 5.22
N ALA A 24 -5.88 -11.75 6.39
CA ALA A 24 -7.04 -12.04 7.23
C ALA A 24 -8.35 -11.55 6.59
N GLY A 25 -8.33 -10.40 5.91
CA GLY A 25 -9.47 -9.91 5.12
C GLY A 25 -9.84 -10.88 4.00
N MET A 26 -8.87 -11.37 3.24
CA MET A 26 -9.09 -12.36 2.18
C MET A 26 -9.63 -13.70 2.73
N MET A 27 -9.14 -14.15 3.87
CA MET A 27 -9.69 -15.35 4.52
C MET A 27 -11.16 -15.15 4.92
N ARG A 28 -11.50 -14.01 5.52
CA ARG A 28 -12.88 -13.73 5.94
C ARG A 28 -13.85 -13.61 4.77
N ILE A 29 -13.46 -12.96 3.66
CA ILE A 29 -14.33 -12.90 2.48
C ILE A 29 -14.50 -14.27 1.81
N LYS A 30 -13.43 -15.07 1.76
CA LYS A 30 -13.50 -16.46 1.29
C LYS A 30 -14.50 -17.27 2.09
N ASP A 31 -14.49 -17.16 3.41
CA ASP A 31 -15.37 -17.86 4.33
C ASP A 31 -16.78 -17.26 4.39
N GLY A 32 -17.07 -16.16 3.69
CA GLY A 32 -18.37 -15.49 3.70
C GLY A 32 -18.70 -14.78 5.02
N ARG A 33 -17.71 -14.44 5.82
CA ARG A 33 -17.88 -13.79 7.14
C ARG A 33 -17.98 -12.28 7.06
N VAL A 34 -17.64 -11.69 5.90
CA VAL A 34 -17.72 -10.26 5.62
C VAL A 34 -18.32 -10.03 4.26
N ASP A 35 -18.87 -8.84 4.02
CA ASP A 35 -19.50 -8.48 2.75
C ASP A 35 -18.46 -8.02 1.71
N PHE A 36 -17.35 -7.45 2.17
CA PHE A 36 -16.18 -7.12 1.35
C PHE A 36 -14.89 -7.20 2.16
N ALA A 37 -13.76 -7.26 1.46
CA ALA A 37 -12.43 -7.16 2.06
C ALA A 37 -11.57 -6.20 1.25
N ALA A 38 -10.62 -5.55 1.93
CA ALA A 38 -9.60 -4.72 1.28
C ALA A 38 -8.25 -5.45 1.27
N SER A 39 -7.52 -5.37 0.16
CA SER A 39 -6.19 -5.97 0.00
C SER A 39 -5.33 -5.13 -0.94
N ASP A 40 -4.04 -4.97 -0.59
CA ASP A 40 -3.07 -4.36 -1.51
C ASP A 40 -2.34 -5.43 -2.37
N MET A 41 -2.68 -6.71 -2.18
CA MET A 41 -2.26 -7.79 -3.07
C MET A 41 -3.42 -8.14 -4.00
N PRO A 42 -3.26 -7.97 -5.33
CA PRO A 42 -4.24 -8.46 -6.28
C PRO A 42 -4.16 -9.98 -6.41
N LEU A 43 -5.31 -10.63 -6.59
CA LEU A 43 -5.40 -12.05 -6.89
C LEU A 43 -5.42 -12.27 -8.41
N PRO A 44 -4.78 -13.34 -8.91
CA PRO A 44 -4.94 -13.77 -10.30
C PRO A 44 -6.38 -14.13 -10.62
N SER A 45 -6.82 -13.94 -11.88
CA SER A 45 -8.19 -14.28 -12.34
C SER A 45 -8.56 -15.72 -12.05
N SER A 46 -7.63 -16.67 -12.20
CA SER A 46 -7.85 -18.08 -11.88
C SER A 46 -8.16 -18.34 -10.41
N GLU A 47 -7.53 -17.59 -9.50
CA GLU A 47 -7.80 -17.72 -8.06
C GLU A 47 -9.14 -17.04 -7.69
N LEU A 48 -9.44 -15.88 -8.29
CA LEU A 48 -10.73 -15.22 -8.13
C LEU A 48 -11.89 -16.11 -8.58
N GLU A 49 -11.75 -16.77 -9.72
CA GLU A 49 -12.75 -17.71 -10.25
C GLU A 49 -12.94 -18.89 -9.30
N LYS A 50 -11.87 -19.54 -8.88
CA LYS A 50 -11.89 -20.66 -7.93
C LYS A 50 -12.53 -20.30 -6.59
N LEU A 51 -12.34 -19.08 -6.10
CA LEU A 51 -12.90 -18.61 -4.84
C LEU A 51 -14.30 -18.00 -4.98
N GLY A 52 -14.81 -17.84 -6.20
CA GLY A 52 -16.07 -17.16 -6.49
C GLY A 52 -16.04 -15.69 -6.08
N LEU A 53 -14.88 -15.03 -6.26
CA LEU A 53 -14.67 -13.64 -5.91
C LEU A 53 -14.58 -12.76 -7.16
N VAL A 54 -14.79 -11.48 -6.95
CA VAL A 54 -14.45 -10.39 -7.87
C VAL A 54 -13.50 -9.44 -7.15
N GLN A 55 -12.62 -8.78 -7.89
CA GLN A 55 -11.78 -7.73 -7.35
C GLN A 55 -11.76 -6.51 -8.28
N PHE A 56 -11.58 -5.34 -7.68
CA PHE A 56 -11.43 -4.08 -8.41
C PHE A 56 -10.72 -3.04 -7.55
N PRO A 57 -10.01 -2.07 -8.15
CA PRO A 57 -9.33 -1.01 -7.41
C PRO A 57 -10.32 -0.06 -6.75
N LEU A 58 -9.95 0.47 -5.57
CA LEU A 58 -10.69 1.51 -4.84
C LEU A 58 -9.93 2.83 -4.76
N VAL A 59 -8.68 2.76 -4.30
CA VAL A 59 -7.80 3.91 -4.14
C VAL A 59 -6.36 3.49 -4.39
N ILE A 60 -5.51 4.48 -4.64
CA ILE A 60 -4.07 4.27 -4.81
C ILE A 60 -3.36 4.94 -3.64
N GLY A 61 -2.39 4.26 -3.09
CA GLY A 61 -1.50 4.72 -2.03
C GLY A 61 -0.09 4.24 -2.28
N GLY A 62 0.64 3.99 -1.21
CA GLY A 62 1.98 3.43 -1.32
C GLY A 62 2.59 3.06 0.03
N ALA A 63 3.45 2.06 0.02
CA ALA A 63 4.31 1.77 1.14
C ALA A 63 5.45 2.79 1.18
N VAL A 64 5.72 3.35 2.35
CA VAL A 64 6.79 4.32 2.56
C VAL A 64 7.76 3.82 3.61
N VAL A 65 9.03 4.09 3.39
CA VAL A 65 10.09 3.78 4.35
C VAL A 65 10.12 4.84 5.42
N VAL A 66 9.91 4.46 6.67
CA VAL A 66 9.91 5.36 7.83
C VAL A 66 11.14 5.12 8.70
N VAL A 67 11.64 6.21 9.31
CA VAL A 67 12.85 6.17 10.13
C VAL A 67 12.66 6.95 11.43
N ASN A 68 13.41 6.54 12.45
CA ASN A 68 13.53 7.29 13.70
C ASN A 68 15.01 7.65 13.95
N ILE A 69 15.44 8.74 13.35
CA ILE A 69 16.79 9.30 13.46
C ILE A 69 16.68 10.75 13.93
N ASP A 70 17.41 11.10 14.99
CA ASP A 70 17.40 12.46 15.53
C ASP A 70 17.77 13.48 14.44
N ASN A 71 17.02 14.58 14.37
CA ASN A 71 17.20 15.68 13.42
C ASN A 71 16.98 15.33 11.92
N VAL A 72 16.45 14.15 11.61
CA VAL A 72 16.04 13.80 10.25
C VAL A 72 14.53 14.05 10.09
N ARG A 73 14.17 15.01 9.24
CA ARG A 73 12.76 15.35 8.93
C ARG A 73 12.22 14.52 7.76
N PRO A 74 10.90 14.47 7.59
CA PRO A 74 10.28 13.82 6.41
C PRO A 74 10.94 14.27 5.10
N GLY A 75 11.23 13.32 4.23
CA GLY A 75 11.82 13.56 2.90
C GLY A 75 13.34 13.82 2.89
N GLN A 76 14.00 14.01 4.03
CA GLN A 76 15.42 14.37 4.05
C GLN A 76 16.37 13.19 3.77
N ILE A 77 16.08 12.01 4.33
CA ILE A 77 16.95 10.84 4.10
C ILE A 77 16.67 10.23 2.73
N ARG A 78 17.72 9.98 1.98
CA ARG A 78 17.71 9.38 0.64
C ARG A 78 18.13 7.93 0.71
N LEU A 79 17.38 7.05 0.05
CA LEU A 79 17.75 5.64 -0.10
C LEU A 79 17.56 5.21 -1.56
N THR A 80 18.34 4.21 -1.98
CA THR A 80 18.11 3.51 -3.25
C THR A 80 17.51 2.15 -2.99
N GLY A 81 16.83 1.57 -3.99
CA GLY A 81 16.24 0.24 -3.85
C GLY A 81 17.25 -0.84 -3.46
N PRO A 82 18.38 -0.98 -4.15
CA PRO A 82 19.43 -1.95 -3.76
C PRO A 82 19.95 -1.72 -2.34
N LEU A 83 20.20 -0.47 -1.94
CA LEU A 83 20.65 -0.13 -0.58
C LEU A 83 19.62 -0.53 0.47
N LEU A 84 18.33 -0.27 0.21
CA LEU A 84 17.24 -0.67 1.09
C LEU A 84 17.14 -2.19 1.23
N ALA A 85 17.32 -2.93 0.13
CA ALA A 85 17.39 -4.38 0.15
C ALA A 85 18.59 -4.89 0.99
N ASP A 86 19.76 -4.29 0.83
CA ASP A 86 20.95 -4.67 1.61
C ASP A 86 20.81 -4.37 3.12
N ILE A 87 20.08 -3.30 3.48
CA ILE A 87 19.71 -3.02 4.87
C ILE A 87 18.81 -4.14 5.40
N TYR A 88 17.73 -4.50 4.70
CA TYR A 88 16.81 -5.55 5.17
C TYR A 88 17.39 -6.97 5.08
N LEU A 89 18.40 -7.22 4.24
CA LEU A 89 19.20 -8.44 4.22
C LEU A 89 20.22 -8.51 5.38
N GLY A 90 20.38 -7.41 6.16
CA GLY A 90 21.34 -7.33 7.24
C GLY A 90 22.80 -7.21 6.80
N LYS A 91 23.05 -6.83 5.53
CA LYS A 91 24.40 -6.55 5.01
C LYS A 91 24.88 -5.17 5.45
N ILE A 92 24.02 -4.17 5.41
CA ILE A 92 24.24 -2.83 5.93
C ILE A 92 23.55 -2.74 7.27
N ARG A 93 24.33 -2.55 8.32
CA ARG A 93 23.88 -2.63 9.71
C ARG A 93 23.98 -1.32 10.49
N ARG A 94 24.66 -0.31 9.94
CA ARG A 94 24.89 0.97 10.64
C ARG A 94 24.43 2.14 9.78
N TRP A 95 23.88 3.16 10.41
CA TRP A 95 23.48 4.38 9.71
C TRP A 95 24.67 5.15 9.14
N SER A 96 25.86 5.04 9.77
CA SER A 96 27.11 5.63 9.29
C SER A 96 27.79 4.84 8.17
N ASP A 97 27.16 3.79 7.63
CA ASP A 97 27.72 3.04 6.51
C ASP A 97 28.04 3.95 5.33
N PRO A 98 29.25 3.84 4.72
CA PRO A 98 29.65 4.68 3.60
C PRO A 98 28.66 4.73 2.44
N ALA A 99 27.94 3.62 2.17
CA ALA A 99 26.95 3.57 1.11
C ALA A 99 25.72 4.45 1.40
N ILE A 100 25.32 4.57 2.67
CA ILE A 100 24.26 5.50 3.08
C ILE A 100 24.80 6.94 3.08
N ALA A 101 25.97 7.17 3.68
CA ALA A 101 26.56 8.51 3.80
C ALA A 101 26.81 9.16 2.44
N ALA A 102 27.29 8.41 1.45
CA ALA A 102 27.61 8.92 0.11
C ALA A 102 26.42 9.57 -0.62
N ILE A 103 25.20 9.10 -0.36
CA ILE A 103 23.97 9.65 -0.97
C ILE A 103 23.23 10.65 -0.06
N ASN A 104 23.76 10.86 1.16
CA ASN A 104 23.22 11.78 2.17
C ASN A 104 24.31 12.73 2.73
N PRO A 105 25.07 13.44 1.88
CA PRO A 105 26.23 14.24 2.34
C PRO A 105 25.84 15.37 3.29
N ASP A 106 24.61 15.83 3.22
CA ASP A 106 24.09 16.94 4.04
C ASP A 106 23.52 16.48 5.39
N LEU A 107 23.46 15.16 5.64
CA LEU A 107 22.94 14.60 6.88
C LEU A 107 24.06 14.08 7.78
N LYS A 108 24.04 14.52 9.05
CA LYS A 108 24.89 13.92 10.07
C LYS A 108 24.23 12.65 10.60
N LEU A 109 24.49 11.52 9.93
CA LEU A 109 23.95 10.23 10.34
C LEU A 109 24.66 9.70 11.60
N PRO A 110 23.94 9.01 12.52
CA PRO A 110 24.52 8.53 13.76
C PRO A 110 25.44 7.31 13.53
N GLU A 111 26.46 7.17 14.34
CA GLU A 111 27.27 5.95 14.43
C GLU A 111 26.56 4.89 15.27
N ALA A 112 25.39 4.45 14.80
CA ALA A 112 24.52 3.53 15.50
C ALA A 112 24.07 2.41 14.59
N ASP A 113 23.75 1.27 15.18
CA ASP A 113 23.17 0.13 14.49
C ASP A 113 21.75 0.46 14.02
N ILE A 114 21.39 -0.05 12.84
CA ILE A 114 20.04 0.06 12.28
C ILE A 114 19.14 -0.99 12.94
N VAL A 115 18.05 -0.58 13.55
CA VAL A 115 17.02 -1.48 14.08
C VAL A 115 15.94 -1.65 13.04
N LEU A 116 15.85 -2.83 12.45
CA LEU A 116 14.82 -3.16 11.45
C LEU A 116 13.47 -3.40 12.13
N VAL A 117 12.42 -2.83 11.56
CA VAL A 117 11.03 -3.11 11.97
C VAL A 117 10.24 -3.56 10.74
N HIS A 118 9.49 -4.65 10.88
CA HIS A 118 8.69 -5.23 9.80
C HIS A 118 7.32 -5.70 10.28
N ARG A 119 6.43 -6.02 9.35
CA ARG A 119 5.13 -6.61 9.66
C ARG A 119 5.28 -8.05 10.12
N SER A 120 4.54 -8.43 11.16
CA SER A 120 4.45 -9.80 11.66
C SER A 120 3.15 -10.50 11.31
N ASP A 121 2.21 -9.80 10.66
CA ASP A 121 0.93 -10.29 10.16
C ASP A 121 0.92 -10.36 8.63
N GLY A 122 -0.05 -11.06 8.05
CA GLY A 122 -0.24 -11.16 6.61
C GLY A 122 -0.67 -9.82 6.00
N SER A 123 0.27 -9.15 5.33
CA SER A 123 0.20 -7.73 4.99
C SER A 123 0.35 -7.46 3.49
N GLY A 124 -0.62 -6.74 2.91
CA GLY A 124 -0.50 -6.21 1.56
C GLY A 124 0.61 -5.16 1.43
N THR A 125 0.87 -4.37 2.49
CA THR A 125 2.01 -3.45 2.51
C THR A 125 3.33 -4.21 2.43
N THR A 126 3.46 -5.35 3.15
CA THR A 126 4.61 -6.26 3.01
C THR A 126 4.73 -6.80 1.59
N TYR A 127 3.61 -7.23 0.99
CA TYR A 127 3.61 -7.75 -0.37
C TYR A 127 4.19 -6.76 -1.37
N ASN A 128 3.73 -5.49 -1.35
CA ASN A 128 4.22 -4.46 -2.26
C ASN A 128 5.67 -4.05 -1.96
N PHE A 129 6.02 -3.93 -0.69
CA PHE A 129 7.39 -3.64 -0.27
C PHE A 129 8.37 -4.72 -0.69
N ALA A 130 8.08 -5.99 -0.40
CA ALA A 130 8.92 -7.13 -0.76
C ALA A 130 8.97 -7.36 -2.28
N ASN A 131 7.85 -7.11 -3.00
CA ASN A 131 7.81 -7.13 -4.46
C ASN A 131 8.76 -6.07 -5.07
N TYR A 132 8.75 -4.85 -4.52
CA TYR A 132 9.70 -3.83 -4.93
C TYR A 132 11.15 -4.27 -4.69
N LEU A 133 11.47 -4.76 -3.49
CA LEU A 133 12.82 -5.25 -3.18
C LEU A 133 13.24 -6.39 -4.11
N SER A 134 12.33 -7.31 -4.46
CA SER A 134 12.58 -8.38 -5.43
C SER A 134 12.86 -7.87 -6.85
N LYS A 135 12.31 -6.72 -7.24
CA LYS A 135 12.57 -6.07 -8.54
C LYS A 135 13.93 -5.40 -8.62
N VAL A 136 14.44 -4.89 -7.49
CA VAL A 136 15.67 -4.08 -7.44
C VAL A 136 16.87 -4.82 -6.86
N SER A 137 16.68 -6.01 -6.28
CA SER A 137 17.73 -6.85 -5.71
C SER A 137 17.53 -8.32 -6.09
N PRO A 138 18.40 -8.86 -6.97
CA PRO A 138 18.38 -10.30 -7.28
C PRO A 138 18.54 -11.18 -6.04
N GLU A 139 19.41 -10.77 -5.11
CA GLU A 139 19.65 -11.52 -3.88
C GLU A 139 18.42 -11.56 -2.95
N TRP A 140 17.71 -10.42 -2.81
CA TRP A 140 16.43 -10.40 -2.10
C TRP A 140 15.42 -11.35 -2.75
N ARG A 141 15.28 -11.29 -4.07
CA ARG A 141 14.36 -12.14 -4.83
C ARG A 141 14.62 -13.63 -4.62
N GLU A 142 15.90 -14.02 -4.56
CA GLU A 142 16.31 -15.41 -4.38
C GLU A 142 16.14 -15.89 -2.93
N LYS A 143 16.54 -15.07 -1.94
CA LYS A 143 16.58 -15.46 -0.54
C LYS A 143 15.28 -15.28 0.21
N VAL A 144 14.51 -14.23 -0.13
CA VAL A 144 13.30 -13.83 0.59
C VAL A 144 12.06 -13.86 -0.30
N GLY A 145 12.19 -13.33 -1.53
CA GLY A 145 11.06 -13.19 -2.45
C GLY A 145 10.03 -12.16 -1.99
N PHE A 146 8.76 -12.39 -2.36
CA PHE A 146 7.65 -11.53 -1.95
C PHE A 146 6.37 -12.35 -1.79
N ASP A 147 5.66 -12.06 -0.70
CA ASP A 147 4.34 -12.61 -0.36
C ASP A 147 3.72 -11.68 0.71
N LEU A 148 2.49 -11.97 1.14
CA LEU A 148 1.84 -11.33 2.29
C LEU A 148 2.58 -11.58 3.61
N LEU A 149 3.26 -12.71 3.71
CA LEU A 149 4.18 -13.12 4.77
C LEU A 149 5.49 -13.57 4.14
N VAL A 150 6.60 -13.01 4.57
CA VAL A 150 7.94 -13.42 4.14
C VAL A 150 8.80 -13.82 5.33
N SER A 151 9.83 -14.64 5.09
CA SER A 151 10.82 -14.99 6.11
C SER A 151 11.84 -13.85 6.23
N TRP A 152 11.63 -12.96 7.17
CA TRP A 152 12.52 -11.82 7.38
C TRP A 152 13.88 -12.27 7.86
N PRO A 153 14.99 -11.75 7.31
CA PRO A 153 16.35 -12.08 7.77
C PRO A 153 16.63 -11.66 9.21
N GLY A 154 15.86 -10.72 9.75
CA GLY A 154 15.95 -10.22 11.10
C GLY A 154 15.05 -9.02 11.33
N GLY A 155 15.09 -8.45 12.52
CA GLY A 155 14.31 -7.28 12.90
C GLY A 155 13.21 -7.56 13.92
N LEU A 156 12.48 -6.50 14.26
CA LEU A 156 11.35 -6.53 15.18
C LEU A 156 10.04 -6.65 14.39
N GLY A 157 9.28 -7.70 14.66
CA GLY A 157 7.95 -7.89 14.09
C GLY A 157 6.89 -7.09 14.84
N ALA A 158 6.06 -6.33 14.12
CA ALA A 158 4.93 -5.59 14.67
C ALA A 158 3.66 -5.81 13.84
N ARG A 159 2.50 -5.85 14.50
CA ARG A 159 1.23 -6.15 13.86
C ARG A 159 0.57 -4.88 13.30
N GLY A 160 0.17 -4.92 12.05
CA GLY A 160 -0.50 -3.81 11.38
C GLY A 160 0.43 -2.63 11.06
N ASN A 161 -0.03 -1.69 10.24
CA ASN A 161 0.72 -0.44 9.97
C ASN A 161 0.90 0.37 11.26
N SER A 162 -0.11 0.43 12.11
CA SER A 162 -0.07 1.14 13.40
C SER A 162 0.99 0.56 14.34
N GLY A 163 1.08 -0.77 14.45
CA GLY A 163 2.11 -1.42 15.28
C GLY A 163 3.52 -1.16 14.79
N VAL A 164 3.76 -1.20 13.45
CA VAL A 164 5.07 -0.82 12.89
C VAL A 164 5.37 0.65 13.15
N ALA A 165 4.39 1.55 12.95
CA ALA A 165 4.57 2.98 13.19
C ALA A 165 4.92 3.26 14.66
N GLU A 166 4.23 2.62 15.60
CA GLU A 166 4.50 2.73 17.04
C GLU A 166 5.89 2.18 17.40
N ALA A 167 6.27 1.02 16.86
CA ALA A 167 7.58 0.43 17.09
C ALA A 167 8.71 1.35 16.59
N VAL A 168 8.56 1.92 15.39
CA VAL A 168 9.53 2.88 14.84
C VAL A 168 9.58 4.15 15.70
N ALA A 169 8.44 4.72 16.08
CA ALA A 169 8.40 5.93 16.90
C ALA A 169 9.11 5.77 18.25
N ARG A 170 9.01 4.59 18.86
CA ARG A 170 9.60 4.29 20.17
C ARG A 170 11.05 3.80 20.12
N THR A 171 11.52 3.33 18.97
CA THR A 171 12.85 2.72 18.83
C THR A 171 13.77 3.67 18.08
N LYS A 172 14.74 4.26 18.80
CA LYS A 172 15.75 5.10 18.16
C LYS A 172 16.58 4.30 17.15
N HIS A 173 16.98 4.98 16.08
CA HIS A 173 17.78 4.43 14.98
C HIS A 173 17.08 3.29 14.22
N SER A 174 15.76 3.22 14.31
CA SER A 174 14.99 2.23 13.58
C SER A 174 14.65 2.68 12.16
N ILE A 175 14.40 1.68 11.32
CA ILE A 175 13.82 1.78 9.99
C ILE A 175 12.67 0.78 9.88
N GLY A 176 11.57 1.20 9.29
CA GLY A 176 10.40 0.37 9.03
C GLY A 176 9.75 0.76 7.72
N TYR A 177 8.63 0.13 7.42
CA TYR A 177 7.77 0.51 6.29
C TYR A 177 6.31 0.44 6.73
N VAL A 178 5.55 1.42 6.31
CA VAL A 178 4.10 1.52 6.56
C VAL A 178 3.40 2.07 5.33
N GLU A 179 2.10 2.01 5.32
CA GLU A 179 1.27 2.74 4.35
C GLU A 179 1.40 4.26 4.61
N PHE A 180 1.40 5.07 3.54
CA PHE A 180 1.70 6.52 3.63
C PHE A 180 0.74 7.28 4.55
N ALA A 181 -0.56 6.96 4.51
CA ALA A 181 -1.55 7.55 5.41
C ALA A 181 -1.17 7.34 6.89
N GLN A 182 -0.65 6.14 7.23
CA GLN A 182 -0.19 5.85 8.59
C GLN A 182 1.05 6.66 8.97
N ALA A 183 1.99 6.85 8.03
CA ALA A 183 3.18 7.68 8.28
C ALA A 183 2.79 9.13 8.60
N LEU A 184 1.83 9.69 7.84
CA LEU A 184 1.30 11.04 8.08
C LEU A 184 0.57 11.14 9.43
N GLN A 185 -0.33 10.19 9.72
CA GLN A 185 -1.09 10.15 10.96
C GLN A 185 -0.18 10.05 12.18
N SER A 186 0.87 9.24 12.10
CA SER A 186 1.85 9.04 13.18
C SER A 186 2.98 10.07 13.17
N ARG A 187 2.98 11.03 12.25
CA ARG A 187 4.00 12.08 12.10
C ARG A 187 5.43 11.54 12.05
N LEU A 188 5.62 10.40 11.37
CA LEU A 188 6.93 9.78 11.22
C LEU A 188 7.75 10.47 10.12
N SER A 189 9.07 10.49 10.31
CA SER A 189 9.99 10.83 9.22
C SER A 189 10.05 9.68 8.22
N TYR A 190 9.95 10.02 6.93
CA TYR A 190 10.02 9.06 5.84
C TYR A 190 11.15 9.41 4.87
N ALA A 191 11.64 8.42 4.15
CA ALA A 191 12.71 8.55 3.18
C ALA A 191 12.20 9.00 1.81
N THR A 192 13.06 9.67 1.03
CA THR A 192 12.96 9.70 -0.43
C THR A 192 13.62 8.46 -1.02
N LEU A 193 13.04 7.92 -2.08
CA LEU A 193 13.58 6.75 -2.77
C LEU A 193 13.99 7.10 -4.19
N LYS A 194 15.14 6.55 -4.62
CA LYS A 194 15.56 6.63 -6.01
C LYS A 194 14.71 5.67 -6.83
N ASN A 195 13.98 6.21 -7.81
CA ASN A 195 13.11 5.42 -8.68
C ASN A 195 13.89 4.81 -9.89
N GLN A 196 13.19 4.04 -10.72
CA GLN A 196 13.77 3.38 -11.88
C GLN A 196 14.32 4.39 -12.92
N ALA A 197 13.73 5.58 -13.01
CA ALA A 197 14.21 6.66 -13.88
C ALA A 197 15.44 7.40 -13.33
N GLY A 198 15.92 7.05 -12.12
CA GLY A 198 17.12 7.62 -11.53
C GLY A 198 16.88 8.87 -10.66
N HIS A 199 15.63 9.28 -10.47
CA HIS A 199 15.27 10.45 -9.65
C HIS A 199 14.97 10.05 -8.20
N PHE A 200 15.41 10.88 -7.23
CA PHE A 200 14.93 10.79 -5.87
C PHE A 200 13.54 11.41 -5.77
N VAL A 201 12.57 10.60 -5.40
CA VAL A 201 11.16 10.99 -5.33
C VAL A 201 10.68 10.90 -3.89
N GLU A 202 9.87 11.88 -3.46
CA GLU A 202 9.16 11.83 -2.19
C GLU A 202 7.80 11.13 -2.36
N PRO A 203 7.34 10.40 -1.32
CA PRO A 203 5.99 9.87 -1.32
C PRO A 203 4.98 11.03 -1.24
N SER A 204 4.06 11.08 -2.17
CA SER A 204 3.02 12.10 -2.25
C SER A 204 1.87 11.63 -3.13
N ALA A 205 0.72 12.29 -3.03
CA ALA A 205 -0.40 12.00 -3.93
C ALA A 205 0.01 12.12 -5.41
N SER A 206 0.84 13.10 -5.78
CA SER A 206 1.30 13.26 -7.16
C SER A 206 2.21 12.14 -7.61
N SER A 207 3.15 11.67 -6.78
CA SER A 207 4.06 10.60 -7.13
C SER A 207 3.37 9.21 -7.17
N PHE A 208 2.32 8.99 -6.39
CA PHE A 208 1.47 7.80 -6.49
C PHE A 208 0.59 7.84 -7.75
N GLN A 209 0.01 9.01 -8.06
CA GLN A 209 -0.76 9.21 -9.29
C GLN A 209 0.10 8.97 -10.53
N GLU A 210 1.33 9.44 -10.52
CA GLU A 210 2.29 9.23 -11.60
C GLU A 210 2.56 7.73 -11.81
N ALA A 211 2.74 6.95 -10.75
CA ALA A 211 2.89 5.50 -10.85
C ALA A 211 1.65 4.83 -11.49
N ALA A 212 0.46 5.27 -11.09
CA ALA A 212 -0.80 4.74 -11.59
C ALA A 212 -1.08 5.08 -13.06
N GLN A 213 -0.68 6.27 -13.52
CA GLN A 213 -0.80 6.68 -14.93
C GLN A 213 0.10 5.88 -15.85
N GLY A 214 1.21 5.32 -15.33
CA GLY A 214 2.10 4.45 -16.08
C GLY A 214 1.60 3.02 -16.26
N ALA A 215 0.47 2.67 -15.67
CA ALA A 215 -0.05 1.33 -15.61
C ALA A 215 -1.09 1.06 -16.71
N ASP A 216 -0.98 -0.08 -17.38
CA ASP A 216 -1.98 -0.52 -18.36
C ASP A 216 -3.10 -1.30 -17.64
N TRP A 217 -4.11 -0.56 -17.17
CA TRP A 217 -5.28 -1.12 -16.50
C TRP A 217 -6.18 -1.96 -17.41
N SER A 218 -5.97 -1.93 -18.72
CA SER A 218 -6.71 -2.76 -19.68
C SER A 218 -6.08 -4.13 -19.89
N SER A 219 -4.85 -4.34 -19.46
CA SER A 219 -4.09 -5.57 -19.65
C SER A 219 -4.62 -6.78 -18.85
N SER A 220 -5.46 -6.54 -17.85
CA SER A 220 -6.06 -7.59 -17.01
C SER A 220 -7.56 -7.38 -16.83
N SER A 221 -8.34 -8.45 -17.06
CA SER A 221 -9.80 -8.43 -16.89
C SER A 221 -10.26 -8.16 -15.46
N ASP A 222 -9.41 -8.50 -14.47
CA ASP A 222 -9.69 -8.39 -13.04
C ASP A 222 -8.72 -7.42 -12.33
N PHE A 223 -8.16 -6.46 -13.08
CA PHE A 223 -7.24 -5.43 -12.55
C PHE A 223 -6.02 -5.99 -11.79
N ASN A 224 -5.59 -7.21 -12.09
CA ASN A 224 -4.41 -7.81 -11.46
C ASN A 224 -3.14 -7.11 -11.94
N LEU A 225 -2.77 -6.03 -11.27
CA LEU A 225 -1.68 -5.15 -11.64
C LEU A 225 -0.95 -4.62 -10.41
N LEU A 226 0.38 -4.54 -10.50
CA LEU A 226 1.24 -3.95 -9.46
C LEU A 226 1.89 -2.68 -9.96
N LEU A 227 1.82 -1.63 -9.15
CA LEU A 227 2.37 -0.29 -9.46
C LEU A 227 3.84 -0.13 -9.06
N THR A 228 4.42 -1.12 -8.37
CA THR A 228 5.79 -1.06 -7.85
C THR A 228 6.82 -0.96 -8.98
N ASN A 229 7.82 -0.11 -8.77
CA ASN A 229 8.95 0.13 -9.68
C ASN A 229 8.53 0.63 -11.07
N SER A 230 7.56 1.55 -11.13
CA SER A 230 7.16 2.23 -12.36
C SER A 230 8.34 2.95 -13.01
N ALA A 231 8.44 2.88 -14.34
CA ALA A 231 9.49 3.55 -15.11
C ALA A 231 9.28 5.06 -15.29
N ARG A 232 8.14 5.60 -14.84
CA ARG A 232 7.83 7.02 -15.01
C ARG A 232 8.72 7.90 -14.13
N PRO A 233 9.18 9.07 -14.64
CA PRO A 233 10.22 9.88 -13.99
C PRO A 233 9.87 10.36 -12.58
N LEU A 234 8.61 10.62 -12.29
CA LEU A 234 8.17 11.16 -10.99
C LEU A 234 7.39 10.14 -10.15
N ALA A 235 7.35 8.87 -10.60
CA ALA A 235 6.62 7.82 -9.89
C ALA A 235 7.30 7.43 -8.59
N TRP A 236 6.51 7.29 -7.52
CA TRP A 236 6.95 6.66 -6.28
C TRP A 236 7.23 5.16 -6.50
N PRO A 237 8.39 4.63 -6.08
CA PRO A 237 8.77 3.26 -6.40
C PRO A 237 7.90 2.17 -5.77
N ILE A 238 7.26 2.45 -4.64
CA ILE A 238 6.46 1.46 -3.91
C ILE A 238 5.00 1.92 -3.85
N ALA A 239 4.50 2.42 -4.99
CA ALA A 239 3.08 2.71 -5.12
C ALA A 239 2.26 1.40 -5.09
N ALA A 240 1.09 1.45 -4.49
CA ALA A 240 0.23 0.31 -4.29
C ALA A 240 -1.22 0.67 -4.57
N THR A 241 -1.98 -0.30 -5.06
CA THR A 241 -3.43 -0.20 -5.22
C THR A 241 -4.11 -0.94 -4.08
N VAL A 242 -5.10 -0.32 -3.47
CA VAL A 242 -6.03 -1.00 -2.56
C VAL A 242 -7.16 -1.57 -3.40
N PHE A 243 -7.28 -2.88 -3.43
CA PHE A 243 -8.35 -3.62 -4.10
C PHE A 243 -9.48 -3.94 -3.13
N CYS A 244 -10.71 -3.84 -3.61
CA CYS A 244 -11.87 -4.43 -2.96
C CYS A 244 -12.10 -5.84 -3.50
N LEU A 245 -12.35 -6.77 -2.61
CA LEU A 245 -12.75 -8.15 -2.90
C LEU A 245 -14.18 -8.36 -2.42
N MET A 246 -15.05 -8.90 -3.30
CA MET A 246 -16.43 -9.22 -2.99
C MET A 246 -16.81 -10.60 -3.52
N LYS A 247 -17.83 -11.23 -2.95
CA LYS A 247 -18.43 -12.44 -3.55
C LYS A 247 -19.09 -12.09 -4.87
N ARG A 248 -18.87 -12.93 -5.90
CA ARG A 248 -19.51 -12.79 -7.21
C ARG A 248 -21.03 -13.00 -7.14
N ASP A 249 -21.44 -13.94 -6.32
CA ASP A 249 -22.83 -14.37 -6.16
C ASP A 249 -23.12 -14.55 -4.64
N PRO A 250 -23.35 -13.45 -3.91
CA PRO A 250 -23.61 -13.55 -2.47
C PRO A 250 -25.06 -13.94 -2.18
N PRO A 251 -25.33 -14.61 -1.07
CA PRO A 251 -26.69 -14.82 -0.63
C PRO A 251 -27.35 -13.47 -0.28
N HIS A 252 -28.61 -13.27 -0.72
CA HIS A 252 -29.51 -12.18 -0.29
C HIS A 252 -28.98 -10.75 -0.48
N ASN A 253 -29.08 -10.16 -1.64
CA ASN A 253 -28.92 -8.70 -1.92
C ASN A 253 -27.81 -7.91 -1.16
N ARG A 254 -26.91 -8.61 -0.45
CA ARG A 254 -25.84 -7.98 0.36
C ARG A 254 -24.92 -7.10 -0.48
N ASN A 255 -24.67 -7.50 -1.73
CA ASN A 255 -23.83 -6.71 -2.62
C ASN A 255 -24.40 -5.33 -2.92
N GLN A 256 -25.72 -5.16 -2.96
CA GLN A 256 -26.30 -3.87 -3.35
C GLN A 256 -25.95 -2.74 -2.39
N SER A 257 -26.03 -2.97 -1.09
CA SER A 257 -25.66 -1.98 -0.08
C SER A 257 -24.18 -1.64 -0.12
N VAL A 258 -23.31 -2.68 -0.28
CA VAL A 258 -21.86 -2.47 -0.43
C VAL A 258 -21.56 -1.69 -1.72
N LEU A 259 -22.17 -2.06 -2.85
CA LEU A 259 -21.98 -1.37 -4.12
C LEU A 259 -22.46 0.09 -4.09
N ASN A 260 -23.54 0.38 -3.36
CA ASN A 260 -23.99 1.76 -3.17
C ASN A 260 -22.96 2.59 -2.40
N LEU A 261 -22.40 2.05 -1.32
CA LEU A 261 -21.31 2.67 -0.55
C LEU A 261 -20.07 2.89 -1.42
N LEU A 262 -19.64 1.85 -2.15
CA LEU A 262 -18.45 1.91 -2.99
C LEU A 262 -18.64 2.86 -4.18
N ARG A 263 -19.83 2.89 -4.78
CA ARG A 263 -20.18 3.87 -5.83
C ARG A 263 -20.10 5.29 -5.30
N TRP A 264 -20.68 5.56 -4.15
CA TRP A 264 -20.59 6.86 -3.50
C TRP A 264 -19.13 7.24 -3.23
N SER A 265 -18.33 6.29 -2.69
CA SER A 265 -16.90 6.51 -2.42
C SER A 265 -16.11 6.88 -3.69
N LEU A 266 -16.34 6.17 -4.81
CA LEU A 266 -15.66 6.42 -6.08
C LEU A 266 -16.11 7.72 -6.77
N GLU A 267 -17.36 8.13 -6.58
CA GLU A 267 -17.93 9.30 -7.25
C GLU A 267 -17.79 10.59 -6.45
N ARG A 268 -17.85 10.50 -5.11
CA ARG A 268 -17.92 11.66 -4.20
C ARG A 268 -16.88 11.65 -3.09
N GLY A 269 -16.19 10.52 -2.84
CA GLY A 269 -15.22 10.36 -1.76
C GLY A 269 -13.80 10.87 -2.09
N SER A 270 -13.61 11.56 -3.22
CA SER A 270 -12.27 11.96 -3.69
C SER A 270 -11.54 12.90 -2.72
N ASP A 271 -12.23 13.86 -2.12
CA ASP A 271 -11.61 14.81 -1.20
C ASP A 271 -11.28 14.17 0.14
N GLN A 272 -12.12 13.25 0.62
CA GLN A 272 -11.85 12.45 1.81
C GLN A 272 -10.63 11.55 1.59
N ALA A 273 -10.54 10.87 0.42
CA ALA A 273 -9.39 10.05 0.08
C ALA A 273 -8.09 10.87 0.08
N ARG A 274 -8.08 12.05 -0.55
CA ARG A 274 -6.92 12.96 -0.56
C ARG A 274 -6.55 13.43 0.85
N GLY A 275 -7.56 13.80 1.65
CA GLY A 275 -7.35 14.22 3.04
C GLY A 275 -6.71 13.14 3.92
N LEU A 276 -6.91 11.87 3.56
CA LEU A 276 -6.29 10.72 4.20
C LEU A 276 -4.93 10.31 3.60
N GLY A 277 -4.45 10.99 2.55
CA GLY A 277 -3.17 10.67 1.90
C GLY A 277 -3.27 9.64 0.78
N TYR A 278 -4.49 9.29 0.33
CA TYR A 278 -4.71 8.42 -0.81
C TYR A 278 -4.97 9.21 -2.10
N VAL A 279 -4.78 8.55 -3.22
CA VAL A 279 -5.11 9.07 -4.55
C VAL A 279 -6.40 8.40 -5.04
N PRO A 280 -7.45 9.19 -5.34
CA PRO A 280 -8.63 8.68 -6.00
C PRO A 280 -8.30 8.06 -7.35
N LEU A 281 -9.09 7.08 -7.78
CA LEU A 281 -8.94 6.50 -9.10
C LEU A 281 -9.21 7.55 -10.20
N PRO A 282 -8.45 7.53 -11.32
CA PRO A 282 -8.77 8.37 -12.47
C PRO A 282 -10.19 8.09 -13.00
N PRO A 283 -10.91 9.09 -13.58
CA PRO A 283 -12.28 8.90 -14.04
C PRO A 283 -12.46 7.75 -15.03
N ILE A 284 -11.49 7.53 -15.92
CA ILE A 284 -11.51 6.42 -16.86
C ILE A 284 -11.49 5.07 -16.15
N LEU A 285 -10.69 4.93 -15.08
CA LEU A 285 -10.61 3.71 -14.30
C LEU A 285 -11.89 3.49 -13.47
N VAL A 286 -12.48 4.54 -12.93
CA VAL A 286 -13.81 4.48 -12.27
C VAL A 286 -14.87 3.95 -13.24
N ALA A 287 -14.88 4.42 -14.49
CA ALA A 287 -15.81 3.93 -15.52
C ALA A 287 -15.56 2.43 -15.83
N GLN A 288 -14.30 2.00 -15.92
CA GLN A 288 -13.94 0.60 -16.11
C GLN A 288 -14.42 -0.28 -14.93
N VAL A 289 -14.22 0.18 -13.69
CA VAL A 289 -14.70 -0.53 -12.48
C VAL A 289 -16.23 -0.68 -12.51
N LYS A 290 -16.97 0.38 -12.83
CA LYS A 290 -18.44 0.31 -12.94
C LYS A 290 -18.91 -0.66 -14.03
N SER A 291 -18.26 -0.65 -15.18
CA SER A 291 -18.53 -1.59 -16.27
C SER A 291 -18.19 -3.03 -15.87
N TYR A 292 -17.13 -3.22 -15.08
CA TYR A 292 -16.77 -4.51 -14.51
C TYR A 292 -17.84 -5.03 -13.54
N TRP A 293 -18.36 -4.20 -12.63
CA TRP A 293 -19.45 -4.58 -11.73
C TRP A 293 -20.67 -5.09 -12.47
N ALA A 294 -21.07 -4.39 -13.55
CA ALA A 294 -22.25 -4.78 -14.35
C ALA A 294 -22.10 -6.16 -15.01
N ARG A 295 -20.87 -6.60 -15.28
CA ARG A 295 -20.59 -7.89 -15.93
C ARG A 295 -20.29 -9.00 -14.92
N ALA A 296 -19.54 -8.68 -13.86
CA ALA A 296 -18.96 -9.68 -12.97
C ALA A 296 -19.82 -9.97 -11.73
N LEU A 297 -20.65 -9.01 -11.30
CA LEU A 297 -21.57 -9.17 -10.18
C LEU A 297 -22.97 -9.41 -10.70
N LYS A 298 -23.56 -10.54 -10.35
CA LYS A 298 -24.96 -10.79 -10.68
C LYS A 298 -25.84 -9.85 -9.85
N PRO A 299 -26.87 -9.19 -10.44
CA PRO A 299 -27.90 -8.57 -9.64
C PRO A 299 -28.54 -9.66 -8.77
N GLY A 300 -28.58 -9.42 -7.46
CA GLY A 300 -29.26 -10.36 -6.56
C GLY A 300 -30.71 -10.57 -7.02
N THR A 301 -31.08 -11.80 -7.23
CA THR A 301 -32.47 -12.21 -7.50
C THR A 301 -33.31 -12.13 -6.24
#